data_3e37424a80f6f66486c691cd1dce5a99
#
_entry.id   3e37424a80f6f66486c691cd1dce5a99
#
_cell.length_a   1.000
_cell.length_b   1.000
_cell.length_c   1.000
_cell.angle_alpha   90.00
_cell.angle_beta   90.00
_cell.angle_gamma   90.00
#
_symmetry.space_group_name_H-M   'P 1'
#
loop_
_entity.id
_entity.type
_entity.pdbx_description
1 polymer ?
#
loop_
_entity_poly.entity_id
_entity_poly.type
_entity_poly.pdbx_seq_one_letter_code
_entity_poly.pdbx_strand_id
1 'polypeptide(L)'
;VVLGGAGDMGSRAVRDLATKKEVTELIIADININAAENLAAKLGEKVKAIYVDANEPKTLVKAIEGSDVVASAMGPFYKYEKVAVKAAIAARVNYVSICDDYDAVESILPLDEEARKLGLSILTGLGWTPGISNILARKGAEQLDEVEEINIYWAGSANDATGLAVTLHTIHIFTGMVTSFMDGKRVEIPAGSGKEKVEFIEPVGFVDMYHLGHP
;
A
#
# COMPACT_ATOMS: atom_id res chain seq x y z
N VAL A 1 10.04 -11.81 1.81
CA VAL A 1 9.98 -11.06 3.09
C VAL A 1 8.72 -10.20 3.09
N VAL A 2 8.03 -10.12 4.25
CA VAL A 2 6.89 -9.20 4.44
C VAL A 2 7.26 -8.16 5.48
N LEU A 3 7.42 -6.90 5.06
CA LEU A 3 7.65 -5.75 5.93
C LEU A 3 6.33 -5.31 6.56
N GLY A 4 6.32 -5.07 7.88
CA GLY A 4 5.11 -4.81 8.64
C GLY A 4 4.19 -6.03 8.73
N GLY A 5 4.77 -7.21 8.65
CA GLY A 5 4.05 -8.48 8.52
C GLY A 5 3.30 -8.94 9.78
N ALA A 6 3.52 -8.31 10.91
CA ALA A 6 2.75 -8.56 12.13
C ALA A 6 1.58 -7.58 12.34
N GLY A 7 1.47 -6.53 11.50
CA GLY A 7 0.36 -5.58 11.50
C GLY A 7 -0.94 -6.16 10.93
N ASP A 8 -2.01 -5.37 10.96
CA ASP A 8 -3.35 -5.80 10.54
C ASP A 8 -3.37 -6.34 9.09
N MET A 9 -2.90 -5.55 8.13
CA MET A 9 -2.88 -5.98 6.72
C MET A 9 -1.74 -6.95 6.45
N GLY A 10 -0.54 -6.70 6.98
CA GLY A 10 0.61 -7.57 6.81
C GLY A 10 0.37 -8.99 7.30
N SER A 11 -0.29 -9.16 8.45
CA SER A 11 -0.59 -10.49 8.98
C SER A 11 -1.58 -11.29 8.12
N ARG A 12 -2.47 -10.62 7.38
CA ARG A 12 -3.37 -11.26 6.42
C ARG A 12 -2.58 -11.75 5.21
N ALA A 13 -1.71 -10.90 4.66
CA ALA A 13 -0.82 -11.27 3.56
C ALA A 13 0.10 -12.44 3.94
N VAL A 14 0.70 -12.40 5.14
CA VAL A 14 1.53 -13.49 5.68
C VAL A 14 0.77 -14.80 5.75
N ARG A 15 -0.46 -14.79 6.27
CA ARG A 15 -1.30 -15.99 6.36
C ARG A 15 -1.62 -16.58 5.00
N ASP A 16 -1.97 -15.75 4.02
CA ASP A 16 -2.24 -16.24 2.67
C ASP A 16 -0.96 -16.79 2.01
N LEU A 17 0.15 -16.03 2.04
CA LEU A 17 1.42 -16.46 1.47
C LEU A 17 1.94 -17.77 2.11
N ALA A 18 1.73 -17.96 3.40
CA ALA A 18 2.11 -19.21 4.08
C ALA A 18 1.38 -20.44 3.53
N THR A 19 0.24 -20.29 2.89
CA THR A 19 -0.50 -21.41 2.26
C THR A 19 0.03 -21.77 0.87
N LYS A 20 0.77 -20.86 0.21
CA LYS A 20 1.21 -21.05 -1.17
C LYS A 20 2.39 -22.03 -1.24
N LYS A 21 2.34 -22.91 -2.22
CA LYS A 21 3.40 -23.93 -2.43
C LYS A 21 4.66 -23.31 -3.02
N GLU A 22 4.50 -22.22 -3.78
CA GLU A 22 5.58 -21.46 -4.39
C GLU A 22 6.41 -20.70 -3.38
N VAL A 23 5.87 -20.43 -2.19
CA VAL A 23 6.57 -19.78 -1.09
C VAL A 23 7.25 -20.85 -0.25
N THR A 24 8.53 -21.00 -0.43
CA THR A 24 9.35 -22.00 0.28
C THR A 24 9.87 -21.49 1.62
N GLU A 25 10.13 -20.20 1.73
CA GLU A 25 10.49 -19.50 2.95
C GLU A 25 9.76 -18.16 3.04
N LEU A 26 9.25 -17.82 4.21
CA LEU A 26 8.52 -16.58 4.47
C LEU A 26 9.06 -15.91 5.72
N ILE A 27 9.52 -14.68 5.61
CA ILE A 27 10.07 -13.91 6.72
C ILE A 27 9.11 -12.77 7.07
N ILE A 28 8.64 -12.75 8.31
CA ILE A 28 7.86 -11.66 8.90
C ILE A 28 8.86 -10.66 9.49
N ALA A 29 9.00 -9.50 8.87
CA ALA A 29 9.87 -8.43 9.33
C ALA A 29 9.03 -7.31 9.97
N ASP A 30 9.16 -7.11 11.27
CA ASP A 30 8.32 -6.17 12.01
C ASP A 30 9.06 -5.57 13.20
N ILE A 31 8.68 -4.37 13.61
CA ILE A 31 9.18 -3.72 14.82
C ILE A 31 8.66 -4.44 16.09
N ASN A 32 7.47 -5.04 15.99
CA ASN A 32 6.90 -5.86 17.06
C ASN A 32 7.32 -7.32 16.88
N ILE A 33 8.55 -7.63 17.25
CA ILE A 33 9.11 -8.98 17.11
C ILE A 33 8.28 -10.03 17.83
N ASN A 34 7.72 -9.73 19.00
CA ASN A 34 6.92 -10.68 19.76
C ASN A 34 5.64 -11.08 18.98
N ALA A 35 4.97 -10.12 18.35
CA ALA A 35 3.80 -10.40 17.51
C ALA A 35 4.20 -11.21 16.27
N ALA A 36 5.34 -10.88 15.64
CA ALA A 36 5.86 -11.58 14.48
C ALA A 36 6.22 -13.04 14.81
N GLU A 37 6.91 -13.30 15.91
CA GLU A 37 7.25 -14.65 16.39
C GLU A 37 6.00 -15.47 16.72
N ASN A 38 5.02 -14.86 17.41
CA ASN A 38 3.76 -15.52 17.72
C ASN A 38 2.96 -15.89 16.45
N LEU A 39 3.03 -15.06 15.40
CA LEU A 39 2.40 -15.36 14.13
C LEU A 39 3.16 -16.46 13.39
N ALA A 40 4.48 -16.39 13.31
CA ALA A 40 5.32 -17.38 12.67
C ALA A 40 5.12 -18.78 13.27
N ALA A 41 5.12 -18.89 14.61
CA ALA A 41 4.91 -20.15 15.32
C ALA A 41 3.57 -20.85 14.97
N LYS A 42 2.54 -20.07 14.59
CA LYS A 42 1.22 -20.61 14.20
C LYS A 42 1.16 -21.07 12.74
N LEU A 43 2.12 -20.65 11.90
CA LEU A 43 2.06 -20.86 10.45
C LEU A 43 3.04 -21.92 9.94
N GLY A 44 3.89 -22.46 10.81
CA GLY A 44 4.76 -23.59 10.52
C GLY A 44 6.20 -23.20 10.17
N GLU A 45 7.02 -24.22 9.96
CA GLU A 45 8.49 -24.12 9.94
C GLU A 45 9.08 -23.23 8.83
N LYS A 46 8.35 -23.05 7.72
CA LYS A 46 8.79 -22.16 6.63
C LYS A 46 8.64 -20.67 6.93
N VAL A 47 7.95 -20.33 8.03
CA VAL A 47 7.70 -18.93 8.42
C VAL A 47 8.61 -18.55 9.58
N LYS A 48 9.40 -17.52 9.39
CA LYS A 48 10.33 -16.98 10.38
C LYS A 48 9.98 -15.56 10.73
N ALA A 49 10.46 -15.06 11.86
CA ALA A 49 10.29 -13.67 12.28
C ALA A 49 11.66 -13.03 12.50
N ILE A 50 11.77 -11.75 12.12
CA ILE A 50 12.94 -10.92 12.37
C ILE A 50 12.51 -9.52 12.82
N TYR A 51 13.32 -8.94 13.70
CA TYR A 51 13.14 -7.54 14.09
C TYR A 51 13.64 -6.59 13.01
N VAL A 52 12.82 -5.57 12.69
CA VAL A 52 13.18 -4.49 11.77
C VAL A 52 12.61 -3.17 12.27
N ASP A 53 13.44 -2.13 12.29
CA ASP A 53 13.00 -0.75 12.51
C ASP A 53 13.21 0.07 11.23
N ALA A 54 12.14 0.62 10.67
CA ALA A 54 12.20 1.46 9.48
C ALA A 54 12.97 2.78 9.67
N ASN A 55 13.15 3.23 10.92
CA ASN A 55 14.01 4.37 11.24
C ASN A 55 15.51 4.02 11.16
N GLU A 56 15.84 2.74 11.06
CA GLU A 56 17.19 2.22 10.88
C GLU A 56 17.36 1.53 9.51
N PRO A 57 17.58 2.28 8.40
CA PRO A 57 17.58 1.73 7.04
C PRO A 57 18.51 0.53 6.82
N LYS A 58 19.61 0.45 7.57
CA LYS A 58 20.54 -0.69 7.49
C LYS A 58 19.90 -1.99 7.97
N THR A 59 18.97 -1.94 8.91
CA THR A 59 18.25 -3.13 9.39
C THR A 59 17.30 -3.65 8.32
N LEU A 60 16.65 -2.74 7.57
CA LEU A 60 15.81 -3.09 6.42
C LEU A 60 16.60 -3.81 5.33
N VAL A 61 17.72 -3.23 4.89
CA VAL A 61 18.56 -3.85 3.84
C VAL A 61 18.97 -5.25 4.25
N LYS A 62 19.50 -5.41 5.48
CA LYS A 62 19.92 -6.72 5.99
C LYS A 62 18.78 -7.73 6.08
N ALA A 63 17.58 -7.26 6.39
CA ALA A 63 16.39 -8.11 6.54
C ALA A 63 15.89 -8.69 5.22
N ILE A 64 16.07 -7.96 4.12
CA ILE A 64 15.55 -8.30 2.79
C ILE A 64 16.61 -8.85 1.84
N GLU A 65 17.89 -8.71 2.18
CA GLU A 65 18.99 -9.21 1.38
C GLU A 65 18.89 -10.72 1.14
N GLY A 66 19.05 -11.13 -0.12
CA GLY A 66 18.97 -12.54 -0.52
C GLY A 66 17.54 -13.08 -0.68
N SER A 67 16.50 -12.27 -0.49
CA SER A 67 15.14 -12.68 -0.81
C SER A 67 14.81 -12.45 -2.29
N ASP A 68 13.84 -13.18 -2.84
CA ASP A 68 13.36 -13.01 -4.21
C ASP A 68 12.49 -11.76 -4.36
N VAL A 69 11.68 -11.47 -3.34
CA VAL A 69 10.73 -10.35 -3.33
C VAL A 69 10.43 -9.86 -1.92
N VAL A 70 10.22 -8.56 -1.82
CA VAL A 70 9.69 -7.89 -0.62
C VAL A 70 8.25 -7.49 -0.87
N ALA A 71 7.36 -7.90 0.04
CA ALA A 71 5.99 -7.37 0.11
C ALA A 71 5.89 -6.43 1.31
N SER A 72 5.44 -5.19 1.13
CA SER A 72 5.34 -4.22 2.21
C SER A 72 3.89 -3.86 2.53
N ALA A 73 3.56 -4.01 3.81
CA ALA A 73 2.38 -3.46 4.46
C ALA A 73 2.78 -2.54 5.63
N MET A 74 3.96 -1.93 5.52
CA MET A 74 4.58 -1.12 6.57
C MET A 74 4.11 0.34 6.46
N GLY A 75 2.98 0.62 7.09
CA GLY A 75 2.41 1.98 7.14
C GLY A 75 2.80 2.79 8.39
N PRO A 76 2.53 4.12 8.43
CA PRO A 76 1.91 4.86 7.34
C PRO A 76 2.90 5.05 6.18
N PHE A 77 2.40 4.92 4.94
CA PHE A 77 3.28 4.84 3.76
C PHE A 77 3.94 6.18 3.44
N TYR A 78 3.26 7.32 3.66
CA TYR A 78 3.87 8.64 3.49
C TYR A 78 5.20 8.80 4.26
N LYS A 79 5.40 8.01 5.31
CA LYS A 79 6.60 8.03 6.14
C LYS A 79 7.62 6.96 5.73
N TYR A 80 7.17 5.76 5.39
CA TYR A 80 8.05 4.59 5.31
C TYR A 80 8.23 4.01 3.90
N GLU A 81 7.35 4.30 2.93
CA GLU A 81 7.41 3.71 1.60
C GLU A 81 8.76 3.98 0.91
N LYS A 82 9.18 5.25 0.87
CA LYS A 82 10.46 5.63 0.25
C LYS A 82 11.67 4.94 0.88
N VAL A 83 11.64 4.74 2.19
CA VAL A 83 12.73 4.07 2.91
C VAL A 83 12.78 2.60 2.55
N ALA A 84 11.61 1.93 2.48
CA ALA A 84 11.49 0.53 2.09
C ALA A 84 11.93 0.29 0.64
N VAL A 85 11.48 1.14 -0.29
CA VAL A 85 11.89 1.07 -1.72
C VAL A 85 13.40 1.26 -1.87
N LYS A 86 13.99 2.26 -1.19
CA LYS A 86 15.45 2.44 -1.21
C LYS A 86 16.20 1.23 -0.65
N ALA A 87 15.68 0.62 0.41
CA ALA A 87 16.28 -0.60 0.96
C ALA A 87 16.20 -1.78 -0.03
N ALA A 88 15.07 -1.94 -0.73
CA ALA A 88 14.89 -2.95 -1.76
C ALA A 88 15.87 -2.76 -2.93
N ILE A 89 16.03 -1.52 -3.41
CA ILE A 89 17.00 -1.18 -4.47
C ILE A 89 18.43 -1.49 -4.01
N ALA A 90 18.80 -1.08 -2.79
CA ALA A 90 20.14 -1.33 -2.23
C ALA A 90 20.44 -2.81 -2.06
N ALA A 91 19.45 -3.61 -1.67
CA ALA A 91 19.55 -5.07 -1.55
C ALA A 91 19.39 -5.80 -2.89
N ARG A 92 19.05 -5.10 -3.99
CA ARG A 92 18.76 -5.65 -5.32
C ARG A 92 17.63 -6.67 -5.32
N VAL A 93 16.53 -6.36 -4.64
CA VAL A 93 15.36 -7.21 -4.48
C VAL A 93 14.12 -6.54 -5.08
N ASN A 94 13.28 -7.30 -5.77
CA ASN A 94 12.00 -6.82 -6.26
C ASN A 94 11.09 -6.41 -5.10
N TYR A 95 10.25 -5.41 -5.33
CA TYR A 95 9.40 -4.84 -4.27
C TYR A 95 7.96 -4.69 -4.73
N VAL A 96 7.04 -5.02 -3.84
CA VAL A 96 5.61 -4.75 -4.00
C VAL A 96 5.04 -4.17 -2.70
N SER A 97 4.09 -3.24 -2.81
CA SER A 97 3.40 -2.69 -1.64
C SER A 97 1.92 -2.41 -1.89
N ILE A 98 1.20 -2.30 -0.79
CA ILE A 98 -0.20 -1.83 -0.77
C ILE A 98 -0.28 -0.32 -0.45
N CYS A 99 0.75 0.45 -0.78
CA CYS A 99 0.82 1.89 -0.51
C CYS A 99 -0.38 2.63 -1.10
N ASP A 100 -1.02 3.44 -0.27
CA ASP A 100 -2.21 4.23 -0.60
C ASP A 100 -2.02 5.75 -0.32
N ASP A 101 -0.81 6.18 0.00
CA ASP A 101 -0.46 7.58 0.20
C ASP A 101 0.12 8.18 -1.11
N TYR A 102 -0.55 9.18 -1.70
CA TYR A 102 -0.19 9.76 -3.00
C TYR A 102 1.21 10.40 -3.00
N ASP A 103 1.58 11.12 -1.94
CA ASP A 103 2.89 11.76 -1.79
C ASP A 103 4.02 10.74 -1.59
N ALA A 104 3.73 9.61 -0.96
CA ALA A 104 4.65 8.47 -0.89
C ALA A 104 4.96 7.95 -2.28
N VAL A 105 3.92 7.72 -3.12
CA VAL A 105 4.08 7.27 -4.51
C VAL A 105 4.89 8.29 -5.30
N GLU A 106 4.57 9.57 -5.22
CA GLU A 106 5.33 10.62 -5.90
C GLU A 106 6.81 10.65 -5.48
N SER A 107 7.07 10.40 -4.20
CA SER A 107 8.41 10.42 -3.66
C SER A 107 9.33 9.31 -4.19
N ILE A 108 8.75 8.19 -4.67
CA ILE A 108 9.51 7.04 -5.20
C ILE A 108 9.66 7.06 -6.72
N LEU A 109 8.82 7.78 -7.46
CA LEU A 109 8.93 7.87 -8.93
C LEU A 109 10.34 8.25 -9.42
N PRO A 110 11.08 9.17 -8.79
CA PRO A 110 12.46 9.48 -9.20
C PRO A 110 13.45 8.32 -9.07
N LEU A 111 13.10 7.24 -8.37
CA LEU A 111 13.94 6.05 -8.21
C LEU A 111 13.79 5.05 -9.37
N ASP A 112 12.86 5.29 -10.32
CA ASP A 112 12.58 4.39 -11.45
C ASP A 112 13.83 4.11 -12.30
N GLU A 113 14.62 5.14 -12.62
CA GLU A 113 15.83 4.98 -13.44
C GLU A 113 16.87 4.08 -12.74
N GLU A 114 17.03 4.23 -11.45
CA GLU A 114 17.95 3.40 -10.65
C GLU A 114 17.48 1.94 -10.61
N ALA A 115 16.19 1.71 -10.34
CA ALA A 115 15.59 0.38 -10.31
C ALA A 115 15.74 -0.31 -11.69
N ARG A 116 15.43 0.39 -12.78
CA ARG A 116 15.59 -0.13 -14.17
C ARG A 116 17.01 -0.53 -14.49
N LYS A 117 18.02 0.27 -14.12
CA LYS A 117 19.45 -0.06 -14.34
C LYS A 117 19.85 -1.35 -13.62
N LEU A 118 19.19 -1.68 -12.53
CA LEU A 118 19.43 -2.90 -11.75
C LEU A 118 18.54 -4.08 -12.18
N GLY A 119 17.62 -3.87 -13.13
CA GLY A 119 16.65 -4.88 -13.58
C GLY A 119 15.59 -5.21 -12.53
N LEU A 120 15.29 -4.27 -11.63
CA LEU A 120 14.32 -4.47 -10.55
C LEU A 120 12.93 -4.01 -10.94
N SER A 121 11.93 -4.74 -10.44
CA SER A 121 10.52 -4.34 -10.48
C SER A 121 10.11 -3.77 -9.13
N ILE A 122 9.67 -2.51 -9.14
CA ILE A 122 9.11 -1.82 -7.98
C ILE A 122 7.65 -1.53 -8.31
N LEU A 123 6.73 -2.15 -7.59
CA LEU A 123 5.30 -2.05 -7.83
C LEU A 123 4.60 -1.61 -6.55
N THR A 124 3.98 -0.44 -6.58
CA THR A 124 3.24 0.15 -5.46
C THR A 124 1.75 0.22 -5.77
N GLY A 125 0.92 0.37 -4.74
CA GLY A 125 -0.52 0.52 -4.94
C GLY A 125 -1.25 -0.79 -5.28
N LEU A 126 -0.78 -1.94 -4.81
CA LEU A 126 -1.42 -3.25 -5.03
C LEU A 126 -2.48 -3.56 -3.97
N GLY A 127 -3.31 -2.57 -3.65
CA GLY A 127 -4.38 -2.69 -2.66
C GLY A 127 -5.77 -2.72 -3.29
N TRP A 128 -6.71 -2.22 -2.51
CA TRP A 128 -8.09 -1.98 -2.96
C TRP A 128 -8.16 -0.71 -3.80
N THR A 129 -7.76 0.43 -3.22
CA THR A 129 -7.61 1.75 -3.84
C THR A 129 -6.33 2.37 -3.27
N PRO A 130 -5.32 2.59 -4.09
CA PRO A 130 -5.14 2.13 -5.48
C PRO A 130 -4.98 0.62 -5.61
N GLY A 131 -5.20 0.13 -6.83
CA GLY A 131 -5.02 -1.29 -7.20
C GLY A 131 -6.26 -1.83 -7.92
N ILE A 132 -7.16 -2.51 -7.21
CA ILE A 132 -8.37 -3.10 -7.83
C ILE A 132 -9.23 -2.01 -8.48
N SER A 133 -9.45 -0.87 -7.82
CA SER A 133 -10.20 0.26 -8.36
C SER A 133 -9.64 0.77 -9.69
N ASN A 134 -8.32 0.91 -9.78
CA ASN A 134 -7.64 1.37 -10.99
C ASN A 134 -7.79 0.38 -12.15
N ILE A 135 -7.70 -0.93 -11.86
CA ILE A 135 -7.91 -1.98 -12.87
C ILE A 135 -9.36 -1.99 -13.34
N LEU A 136 -10.34 -1.84 -12.43
CA LEU A 136 -11.76 -1.78 -12.78
C LEU A 136 -12.07 -0.51 -13.61
N ALA A 137 -11.53 0.65 -13.21
CA ALA A 137 -11.67 1.89 -13.98
C ALA A 137 -11.14 1.74 -15.41
N ARG A 138 -9.93 1.17 -15.56
CA ARG A 138 -9.36 0.86 -16.87
C ARG A 138 -10.22 -0.10 -17.67
N LYS A 139 -10.71 -1.19 -17.07
CA LYS A 139 -11.57 -2.16 -17.72
C LYS A 139 -12.90 -1.56 -18.16
N GLY A 140 -13.48 -0.65 -17.36
CA GLY A 140 -14.65 0.12 -17.75
C GLY A 140 -14.36 1.04 -18.94
N ALA A 141 -13.28 1.80 -18.88
CA ALA A 141 -12.85 2.70 -19.95
C ALA A 141 -12.63 1.97 -21.30
N GLU A 142 -12.05 0.76 -21.26
CA GLU A 142 -11.82 -0.06 -22.46
C GLU A 142 -13.13 -0.51 -23.15
N GLN A 143 -14.30 -0.34 -22.54
CA GLN A 143 -15.62 -0.68 -23.11
C GLN A 143 -16.33 0.53 -23.75
N LEU A 144 -15.72 1.71 -23.67
CA LEU A 144 -16.29 2.97 -24.16
C LEU A 144 -15.48 3.49 -25.35
N ASP A 145 -16.16 4.15 -26.28
CA ASP A 145 -15.51 4.79 -27.43
C ASP A 145 -14.73 6.03 -27.01
N GLU A 146 -15.25 6.77 -26.00
CA GLU A 146 -14.65 7.96 -25.43
C GLU A 146 -14.91 8.00 -23.93
N VAL A 147 -13.94 8.46 -23.16
CA VAL A 147 -14.02 8.60 -21.70
C VAL A 147 -13.89 10.06 -21.34
N GLU A 148 -14.96 10.65 -20.85
CA GLU A 148 -14.99 12.05 -20.41
C GLU A 148 -14.59 12.17 -18.94
N GLU A 149 -14.99 11.19 -18.10
CA GLU A 149 -14.81 11.24 -16.65
C GLU A 149 -14.59 9.86 -16.05
N ILE A 150 -13.73 9.78 -15.05
CA ILE A 150 -13.54 8.60 -14.20
C ILE A 150 -13.64 9.02 -12.75
N ASN A 151 -14.68 8.55 -12.06
CA ASN A 151 -14.88 8.76 -10.63
C ASN A 151 -14.73 7.46 -9.87
N ILE A 152 -13.89 7.44 -8.86
CA ILE A 152 -13.68 6.30 -7.97
C ILE A 152 -14.20 6.67 -6.59
N TYR A 153 -15.28 6.01 -6.18
CA TYR A 153 -15.87 6.21 -4.86
C TYR A 153 -15.69 4.96 -4.02
N TRP A 154 -15.38 5.14 -2.75
CA TRP A 154 -15.36 4.06 -1.80
C TRP A 154 -15.95 4.49 -0.46
N ALA A 155 -16.61 3.56 0.22
CA ALA A 155 -17.16 3.77 1.54
C ALA A 155 -16.72 2.62 2.45
N GLY A 156 -16.33 2.96 3.67
CA GLY A 156 -15.95 2.00 4.69
C GLY A 156 -16.81 2.16 5.94
N SER A 157 -16.85 1.14 6.79
CA SER A 157 -17.54 1.20 8.06
C SER A 157 -16.68 1.90 9.12
N ALA A 158 -17.27 2.81 9.87
CA ALA A 158 -16.63 3.40 11.05
C ALA A 158 -16.34 2.37 12.17
N ASN A 159 -16.93 1.18 12.09
CA ASN A 159 -16.71 0.09 13.04
C ASN A 159 -15.61 -0.88 12.62
N ASP A 160 -15.00 -0.67 11.45
CA ASP A 160 -13.87 -1.49 11.03
C ASP A 160 -12.70 -1.26 11.98
N ALA A 161 -12.12 -2.34 12.48
CA ALA A 161 -10.93 -2.27 13.32
C ALA A 161 -9.76 -1.72 12.50
N THR A 162 -9.18 -0.63 12.95
CA THR A 162 -8.05 0.01 12.28
C THR A 162 -6.85 0.11 13.20
N GLY A 163 -5.69 -0.30 12.71
CA GLY A 163 -4.42 -0.07 13.38
C GLY A 163 -3.98 1.39 13.32
N LEU A 164 -2.98 1.75 14.12
CA LEU A 164 -2.44 3.11 14.19
C LEU A 164 -2.05 3.67 12.81
N ALA A 165 -1.48 2.83 11.94
CA ALA A 165 -1.07 3.25 10.60
C ALA A 165 -2.26 3.75 9.76
N VAL A 166 -3.40 3.04 9.79
CA VAL A 166 -4.62 3.43 9.08
C VAL A 166 -5.22 4.71 9.67
N THR A 167 -5.20 4.86 11.00
CA THR A 167 -5.65 6.10 11.64
C THR A 167 -4.81 7.31 11.20
N LEU A 168 -3.49 7.17 11.16
CA LEU A 168 -2.58 8.21 10.71
C LEU A 168 -2.77 8.52 9.22
N HIS A 169 -2.92 7.50 8.37
CA HIS A 169 -3.26 7.65 6.96
C HIS A 169 -4.56 8.42 6.78
N THR A 170 -5.63 8.05 7.50
CA THR A 170 -6.93 8.75 7.42
C THR A 170 -6.78 10.24 7.74
N ILE A 171 -6.06 10.60 8.81
CA ILE A 171 -5.80 12.00 9.13
C ILE A 171 -5.01 12.68 7.99
N HIS A 172 -4.01 12.00 7.42
CA HIS A 172 -3.17 12.52 6.36
C HIS A 172 -3.97 12.86 5.10
N ILE A 173 -4.80 11.96 4.61
CA ILE A 173 -5.60 12.17 3.37
C ILE A 173 -6.73 13.18 3.51
N PHE A 174 -7.15 13.50 4.75
CA PHE A 174 -8.17 14.51 5.03
C PHE A 174 -7.61 15.88 5.37
N THR A 175 -6.29 16.09 5.25
CA THR A 175 -5.66 17.36 5.63
C THR A 175 -4.88 17.99 4.48
N GLY A 176 -4.88 19.32 4.41
CA GLY A 176 -4.08 20.09 3.47
C GLY A 176 -4.66 20.15 2.06
N MET A 177 -3.78 20.26 1.07
CA MET A 177 -4.08 20.21 -0.35
C MET A 177 -3.80 18.81 -0.87
N VAL A 178 -4.68 18.31 -1.71
CA VAL A 178 -4.54 16.98 -2.31
C VAL A 178 -4.59 17.07 -3.83
N THR A 179 -3.87 16.19 -4.49
CA THR A 179 -3.85 16.12 -5.95
C THR A 179 -5.17 15.56 -6.48
N SER A 180 -5.71 16.20 -7.49
CA SER A 180 -6.83 15.72 -8.30
C SER A 180 -6.53 15.94 -9.78
N PHE A 181 -7.39 15.42 -10.65
CA PHE A 181 -7.27 15.59 -12.10
C PHE A 181 -8.60 16.16 -12.63
N MET A 182 -8.59 17.39 -13.16
CA MET A 182 -9.76 18.09 -13.66
C MET A 182 -9.45 18.74 -15.00
N ASP A 183 -10.39 18.69 -15.94
CA ASP A 183 -10.24 19.27 -17.28
C ASP A 183 -8.93 18.87 -17.99
N GLY A 184 -8.56 17.60 -17.86
CA GLY A 184 -7.34 17.07 -18.47
C GLY A 184 -6.04 17.56 -17.81
N LYS A 185 -6.09 18.14 -16.61
CA LYS A 185 -4.93 18.69 -15.91
C LYS A 185 -4.89 18.25 -14.45
N ARG A 186 -3.66 18.04 -13.97
CA ARG A 186 -3.41 17.87 -12.55
C ARG A 186 -3.65 19.21 -11.83
N VAL A 187 -4.44 19.17 -10.78
CA VAL A 187 -4.78 20.30 -9.92
C VAL A 187 -4.60 19.96 -8.46
N GLU A 188 -4.46 20.98 -7.62
CA GLU A 188 -4.46 20.83 -6.17
C GLU A 188 -5.73 21.40 -5.59
N ILE A 189 -6.45 20.63 -4.79
CA ILE A 189 -7.71 21.01 -4.15
C ILE A 189 -7.66 20.76 -2.65
N PRO A 190 -8.43 21.48 -1.83
CA PRO A 190 -8.48 21.20 -0.40
C PRO A 190 -9.04 19.80 -0.14
N ALA A 191 -8.37 19.04 0.70
CA ALA A 191 -8.90 17.76 1.21
C ALA A 191 -10.24 17.96 1.90
N GLY A 192 -11.16 17.02 1.74
CA GLY A 192 -12.52 17.12 2.27
C GLY A 192 -13.43 18.13 1.55
N SER A 193 -12.99 18.71 0.42
CA SER A 193 -13.84 19.55 -0.44
C SER A 193 -14.71 18.70 -1.38
N GLY A 194 -15.49 19.36 -2.24
CA GLY A 194 -16.23 18.73 -3.34
C GLY A 194 -17.33 17.78 -2.87
N LYS A 195 -18.11 18.20 -1.86
CA LYS A 195 -19.21 17.37 -1.37
C LYS A 195 -20.18 16.98 -2.47
N GLU A 196 -20.33 15.68 -2.67
CA GLU A 196 -21.25 15.07 -3.60
C GLU A 196 -22.05 13.96 -2.93
N LYS A 197 -23.32 13.78 -3.33
CA LYS A 197 -24.16 12.69 -2.82
C LYS A 197 -24.18 11.55 -3.81
N VAL A 198 -23.60 10.41 -3.41
CA VAL A 198 -23.46 9.21 -4.25
C VAL A 198 -24.33 8.10 -3.70
N GLU A 199 -25.02 7.38 -4.60
CA GLU A 199 -25.81 6.21 -4.28
C GLU A 199 -24.96 4.94 -4.44
N PHE A 200 -24.77 4.23 -3.32
CA PHE A 200 -24.19 2.90 -3.29
C PHE A 200 -25.30 1.85 -3.27
N ILE A 201 -24.95 0.62 -3.65
CA ILE A 201 -25.86 -0.52 -3.54
C ILE A 201 -26.29 -0.74 -2.09
N GLU A 202 -27.53 -1.24 -1.89
CA GLU A 202 -27.98 -1.64 -0.57
C GLU A 202 -27.05 -2.71 0.07
N PRO A 203 -26.79 -2.64 1.37
CA PRO A 203 -27.47 -1.81 2.40
C PRO A 203 -26.80 -0.45 2.67
N VAL A 204 -25.85 0.01 1.84
CA VAL A 204 -25.11 1.27 2.06
C VAL A 204 -25.98 2.50 1.73
N GLY A 205 -26.68 2.49 0.58
CA GLY A 205 -27.54 3.57 0.14
C GLY A 205 -26.80 4.87 -0.18
N PHE A 206 -27.42 6.02 0.10
CA PHE A 206 -26.83 7.33 -0.22
C PHE A 206 -25.79 7.76 0.83
N VAL A 207 -24.61 8.17 0.35
CA VAL A 207 -23.50 8.67 1.17
C VAL A 207 -23.00 10.01 0.64
N ASP A 208 -22.69 10.94 1.52
CA ASP A 208 -21.99 12.17 1.18
C ASP A 208 -20.49 11.87 1.00
N MET A 209 -19.99 12.10 -0.21
CA MET A 209 -18.60 11.85 -0.59
C MET A 209 -17.81 13.15 -0.67
N TYR A 210 -16.50 13.06 -0.51
CA TYR A 210 -15.58 14.20 -0.49
C TYR A 210 -14.28 13.83 -1.18
N HIS A 211 -13.59 14.81 -1.75
CA HIS A 211 -12.27 14.61 -2.33
C HIS A 211 -11.22 14.27 -1.29
N LEU A 212 -10.45 13.23 -1.55
CA LEU A 212 -9.37 12.75 -0.70
C LEU A 212 -8.08 12.61 -1.52
N GLY A 213 -6.93 12.66 -0.83
CA GLY A 213 -5.62 12.40 -1.43
C GLY A 213 -5.34 10.90 -1.57
N HIS A 214 -5.70 10.35 -2.72
CA HIS A 214 -5.31 8.98 -3.10
C HIS A 214 -4.53 8.98 -4.41
N PRO A 215 -3.53 8.06 -4.60
CA PRO A 215 -2.80 7.95 -5.87
C PRO A 215 -3.63 7.31 -6.97
#